data_e8263c65c38eefe59866a0ec68de1ab7
#
_entry.id   e8263c65c38eefe59866a0ec68de1ab7
#
_cell.length_a   1.000
_cell.length_b   1.000
_cell.length_c   1.000
_cell.angle_alpha   90.00
_cell.angle_beta   90.00
_cell.angle_gamma   90.00
#
_symmetry.space_group_name_H-M   'P 1'
#
loop_
_entity.id
_entity.type
_entity.pdbx_description
1 polymer ?
#
loop_
_entity_poly.entity_id
_entity_poly.type
_entity_poly.pdbx_seq_one_letter_code
_entity_poly.pdbx_strand_id
1 'polypeptide(L)'
;MIQFKNVGFTYAGTTASEIGVKHIDLFVETGECVLLCGRSGCGKTTITKLINGLIPNYFPGKLNGDIQVDDLKVFETPTYQLAEKIGSVFQNPRTQFFNVDVDSEIAFGIENAAVPPEELHRRLENTLDVLHIRHLQGRNIFGRKTKSCLCVCVCNEPGYLSVG
;
A
#
# COMPACT_ATOMS: atom_id res chain seq x y z
N MET A 1 -8.94 1.59 11.23
CA MET A 1 -8.17 2.24 12.32
C MET A 1 -6.69 1.87 12.22
N ILE A 2 -5.76 2.82 12.38
CA ILE A 2 -4.32 2.55 12.44
C ILE A 2 -3.79 3.07 13.77
N GLN A 3 -3.02 2.25 14.48
CA GLN A 3 -2.45 2.64 15.77
C GLN A 3 -0.96 2.26 15.86
N PHE A 4 -0.12 3.24 16.21
CA PHE A 4 1.28 3.05 16.58
C PHE A 4 1.42 3.29 18.08
N LYS A 5 2.14 2.42 18.76
CA LYS A 5 2.45 2.53 20.20
C LYS A 5 3.95 2.49 20.39
N ASN A 6 4.55 3.64 20.67
CA ASN A 6 5.98 3.84 20.92
C ASN A 6 6.86 3.14 19.88
N VAL A 7 6.52 3.29 18.60
CA VAL A 7 7.20 2.59 17.51
C VAL A 7 8.51 3.27 17.18
N GLY A 8 9.56 2.46 17.09
CA GLY A 8 10.85 2.86 16.59
C GLY A 8 11.41 1.83 15.63
N PHE A 9 12.11 2.30 14.62
CA PHE A 9 12.81 1.44 13.69
C PHE A 9 14.15 2.07 13.27
N THR A 10 15.21 1.27 13.33
CA THR A 10 16.56 1.67 12.87
C THR A 10 17.03 0.68 11.82
N TYR A 11 17.39 1.17 10.62
CA TYR A 11 17.89 0.34 9.53
C TYR A 11 19.22 -0.32 9.87
N ALA A 12 19.40 -1.60 9.49
CA ALA A 12 20.67 -2.30 9.63
C ALA A 12 21.70 -1.82 8.58
N GLY A 13 22.99 -1.93 8.91
CA GLY A 13 24.09 -1.68 7.97
C GLY A 13 24.45 -0.21 7.74
N THR A 14 23.85 0.71 8.46
CA THR A 14 24.25 2.12 8.46
C THR A 14 25.26 2.37 9.60
N THR A 15 26.41 2.95 9.28
CA THR A 15 27.42 3.38 10.26
C THR A 15 26.92 4.52 11.15
N ALA A 16 25.85 5.21 10.73
CA ALA A 16 25.12 6.13 11.57
C ALA A 16 24.01 5.34 12.28
N SER A 17 24.17 5.10 13.57
CA SER A 17 23.20 4.44 14.48
C SER A 17 21.82 5.18 14.59
N GLU A 18 21.50 6.05 13.65
CA GLU A 18 20.42 7.01 13.76
C GLU A 18 19.46 7.07 12.56
N ILE A 19 19.70 6.28 11.50
CA ILE A 19 18.80 6.33 10.34
C ILE A 19 17.57 5.47 10.63
N GLY A 20 16.43 6.14 10.85
CA GLY A 20 15.17 5.49 11.16
C GLY A 20 14.15 6.43 11.76
N VAL A 21 13.22 5.88 12.51
CA VAL A 21 12.22 6.62 13.29
C VAL A 21 12.26 6.18 14.74
N LYS A 22 11.93 7.09 15.67
CA LYS A 22 11.96 6.82 17.11
C LYS A 22 10.71 7.38 17.77
N HIS A 23 10.15 6.63 18.73
CA HIS A 23 9.07 7.08 19.59
C HIS A 23 7.85 7.63 18.80
N ILE A 24 7.41 6.89 17.80
CA ILE A 24 6.21 7.25 17.05
C ILE A 24 4.98 6.72 17.78
N ASP A 25 4.14 7.65 18.21
CA ASP A 25 2.79 7.41 18.68
C ASP A 25 1.83 8.09 17.71
N LEU A 26 0.99 7.30 17.04
CA LEU A 26 0.05 7.78 16.02
C LEU A 26 -1.24 6.98 16.14
N PHE A 27 -2.35 7.67 16.08
CA PHE A 27 -3.66 7.06 15.98
C PHE A 27 -4.44 7.71 14.85
N VAL A 28 -4.96 6.89 13.94
CA VAL A 28 -5.77 7.31 12.79
C VAL A 28 -7.10 6.57 12.85
N GLU A 29 -8.18 7.31 12.91
CA GLU A 29 -9.53 6.74 12.94
C GLU A 29 -9.97 6.24 11.56
N THR A 30 -10.97 5.39 11.54
CA THR A 30 -11.59 4.94 10.28
C THR A 30 -12.25 6.13 9.59
N GLY A 31 -11.96 6.31 8.31
CA GLY A 31 -12.46 7.43 7.50
C GLY A 31 -11.65 8.74 7.64
N GLU A 32 -10.64 8.76 8.50
CA GLU A 32 -9.75 9.91 8.63
C GLU A 32 -8.72 9.97 7.49
N CYS A 33 -8.42 11.19 7.04
CA CYS A 33 -7.36 11.47 6.08
C CYS A 33 -6.21 12.19 6.77
N VAL A 34 -5.03 11.55 6.84
CA VAL A 34 -3.85 12.09 7.52
C VAL A 34 -2.77 12.46 6.50
N LEU A 35 -2.26 13.68 6.58
CA LEU A 35 -1.14 14.15 5.77
C LEU A 35 0.16 14.15 6.57
N LEU A 36 1.13 13.32 6.15
CA LEU A 36 2.47 13.31 6.71
C LEU A 36 3.37 14.31 6.00
N CYS A 37 3.68 15.43 6.67
CA CYS A 37 4.55 16.49 6.14
C CYS A 37 5.93 16.47 6.81
N GLY A 38 6.95 16.92 6.08
CA GLY A 38 8.30 17.04 6.60
C GLY A 38 9.37 17.05 5.52
N ARG A 39 10.59 17.37 5.89
CA ARG A 39 11.76 17.41 4.99
C ARG A 39 12.05 16.04 4.38
N SER A 40 12.76 16.00 3.26
CA SER A 40 13.27 14.74 2.70
C SER A 40 14.14 14.02 3.75
N GLY A 41 13.99 12.71 3.87
CA GLY A 41 14.73 11.90 4.86
C GLY A 41 14.19 11.90 6.28
N CYS A 42 13.12 12.63 6.62
CA CYS A 42 12.59 12.68 7.99
C CYS A 42 11.78 11.44 8.44
N GLY A 43 11.74 10.38 7.63
CA GLY A 43 11.11 9.12 8.03
C GLY A 43 9.68 8.88 7.51
N LYS A 44 9.09 9.75 6.66
CA LYS A 44 7.73 9.55 6.11
C LYS A 44 7.56 8.19 5.43
N THR A 45 8.45 7.87 4.51
CA THR A 45 8.45 6.58 3.80
C THR A 45 8.71 5.39 4.74
N THR A 46 9.42 5.59 5.84
CA THR A 46 9.61 4.56 6.85
C THR A 46 8.30 4.27 7.57
N ILE A 47 7.52 5.30 7.91
CA ILE A 47 6.18 5.14 8.53
C ILE A 47 5.25 4.37 7.58
N THR A 48 5.19 4.72 6.31
CA THR A 48 4.34 4.00 5.34
C THR A 48 4.77 2.54 5.15
N LYS A 49 6.09 2.27 5.11
CA LYS A 49 6.64 0.90 5.05
C LYS A 49 6.36 0.08 6.32
N LEU A 50 6.26 0.73 7.46
CA LEU A 50 5.86 0.09 8.71
C LEU A 50 4.37 -0.29 8.68
N ILE A 51 3.49 0.58 8.16
CA ILE A 51 2.05 0.30 8.06
C ILE A 51 1.78 -0.91 7.16
N ASN A 52 2.40 -0.97 5.98
CA ASN A 52 2.15 -2.03 5.00
C ASN A 52 2.97 -3.32 5.23
N GLY A 53 3.69 -3.42 6.36
CA GLY A 53 4.45 -4.60 6.74
C GLY A 53 5.71 -4.88 5.91
N LEU A 54 6.15 -3.94 5.07
CA LEU A 54 7.43 -4.07 4.36
C LEU A 54 8.62 -4.02 5.32
N ILE A 55 8.47 -3.33 6.44
CA ILE A 55 9.40 -3.37 7.56
C ILE A 55 8.76 -4.25 8.64
N PRO A 56 9.48 -5.21 9.22
CA PRO A 56 10.90 -5.56 8.98
C PRO A 56 11.15 -6.60 7.88
N ASN A 57 10.10 -7.11 7.22
CA ASN A 57 10.17 -8.29 6.36
C ASN A 57 11.17 -8.15 5.20
N TYR A 58 11.21 -6.98 4.55
CA TYR A 58 12.07 -6.70 3.39
C TYR A 58 13.18 -5.70 3.70
N PHE A 59 13.10 -5.01 4.82
CA PHE A 59 14.09 -4.03 5.26
C PHE A 59 14.60 -4.41 6.64
N PRO A 60 15.81 -5.04 6.74
CA PRO A 60 16.35 -5.48 8.01
C PRO A 60 16.69 -4.29 8.92
N GLY A 61 16.43 -4.45 10.20
CA GLY A 61 16.70 -3.42 11.21
C GLY A 61 16.25 -3.83 12.60
N LYS A 62 16.41 -2.89 13.52
CA LYS A 62 15.89 -3.04 14.90
C LYS A 62 14.55 -2.33 15.00
N LEU A 63 13.54 -3.09 15.34
CA LEU A 63 12.17 -2.64 15.52
C LEU A 63 11.80 -2.72 16.99
N ASN A 64 11.05 -1.73 17.48
CA ASN A 64 10.44 -1.73 18.80
C ASN A 64 9.06 -1.08 18.72
N GLY A 65 8.23 -1.34 19.75
CA GLY A 65 6.84 -0.90 19.79
C GLY A 65 5.91 -1.79 18.97
N ASP A 66 4.64 -1.39 18.88
CA ASP A 66 3.58 -2.16 18.21
C ASP A 66 2.84 -1.32 17.20
N ILE A 67 2.47 -1.95 16.07
CA ILE A 67 1.58 -1.35 15.06
C ILE A 67 0.38 -2.27 14.87
N GLN A 68 -0.79 -1.66 14.91
CA GLN A 68 -2.06 -2.33 14.66
C GLN A 68 -2.83 -1.63 13.53
N VAL A 69 -3.37 -2.42 12.62
CA VAL A 69 -4.30 -1.98 11.58
C VAL A 69 -5.58 -2.77 11.76
N ASP A 70 -6.64 -2.10 12.16
CA ASP A 70 -7.91 -2.68 12.64
C ASP A 70 -7.67 -3.72 13.75
N ASP A 71 -7.93 -4.99 13.44
CA ASP A 71 -7.73 -6.14 14.31
C ASP A 71 -6.39 -6.85 14.09
N LEU A 72 -5.61 -6.42 13.10
CA LEU A 72 -4.36 -7.06 12.71
C LEU A 72 -3.14 -6.38 13.34
N LYS A 73 -2.31 -7.16 13.99
CA LYS A 73 -0.98 -6.72 14.43
C LYS A 73 0.00 -6.86 13.26
N VAL A 74 0.50 -5.76 12.75
CA VAL A 74 1.28 -5.71 11.51
C VAL A 74 2.50 -6.64 11.55
N PHE A 75 3.19 -6.72 12.68
CA PHE A 75 4.42 -7.51 12.78
C PHE A 75 4.22 -9.01 13.00
N GLU A 76 3.01 -9.41 13.38
CA GLU A 76 2.64 -10.81 13.60
C GLU A 76 1.84 -11.38 12.42
N THR A 77 1.37 -10.50 11.51
CA THR A 77 0.48 -10.86 10.40
C THR A 77 1.28 -11.04 9.11
N PRO A 78 1.07 -12.13 8.37
CA PRO A 78 1.70 -12.32 7.06
C PRO A 78 1.34 -11.21 6.07
N THR A 79 2.28 -10.82 5.21
CA THR A 79 2.13 -9.69 4.28
C THR A 79 0.92 -9.82 3.35
N TYR A 80 0.57 -11.04 2.94
CA TYR A 80 -0.60 -11.26 2.07
C TYR A 80 -1.92 -10.93 2.77
N GLN A 81 -2.06 -11.20 4.07
CA GLN A 81 -3.25 -10.82 4.84
C GLN A 81 -3.31 -9.30 5.07
N LEU A 82 -2.16 -8.67 5.28
CA LEU A 82 -2.11 -7.20 5.36
C LEU A 82 -2.52 -6.56 4.03
N ALA A 83 -2.12 -7.15 2.91
CA ALA A 83 -2.47 -6.65 1.57
C ALA A 83 -3.98 -6.69 1.26
N GLU A 84 -4.75 -7.52 1.96
CA GLU A 84 -6.23 -7.52 1.86
C GLU A 84 -6.86 -6.27 2.50
N LYS A 85 -6.17 -5.66 3.47
CA LYS A 85 -6.66 -4.49 4.22
C LYS A 85 -5.98 -3.19 3.80
N ILE A 86 -4.73 -3.25 3.33
CA ILE A 86 -3.88 -2.08 3.12
C ILE A 86 -3.50 -1.97 1.65
N GLY A 87 -4.08 -1.00 0.96
CA GLY A 87 -3.61 -0.59 -0.36
C GLY A 87 -2.41 0.36 -0.26
N SER A 88 -1.44 0.19 -1.14
CA SER A 88 -0.24 1.04 -1.17
C SER A 88 0.02 1.58 -2.57
N VAL A 89 0.25 2.89 -2.65
CA VAL A 89 0.74 3.53 -3.87
C VAL A 89 2.18 3.97 -3.62
N PHE A 90 3.11 3.51 -4.45
CA PHE A 90 4.52 3.88 -4.32
C PHE A 90 4.82 5.20 -5.05
N GLN A 91 5.89 5.87 -4.60
CA GLN A 91 6.35 7.14 -5.17
C GLN A 91 6.63 7.06 -6.69
N ASN A 92 7.05 5.90 -7.19
CA ASN A 92 7.16 5.63 -8.62
C ASN A 92 6.10 4.60 -9.04
N PRO A 93 4.91 5.02 -9.46
CA PRO A 93 3.82 4.12 -9.80
C PRO A 93 4.13 3.22 -11.01
N ARG A 94 5.10 3.59 -11.87
CA ARG A 94 5.50 2.77 -13.02
C ARG A 94 6.11 1.43 -12.62
N THR A 95 6.72 1.35 -11.46
CA THR A 95 7.33 0.13 -10.95
C THR A 95 6.34 -0.81 -10.28
N GLN A 96 5.09 -0.40 -10.14
CA GLN A 96 4.02 -1.20 -9.56
C GLN A 96 3.29 -2.08 -10.59
N PHE A 97 3.32 -1.71 -11.88
CA PHE A 97 2.60 -2.45 -12.90
C PHE A 97 3.32 -3.76 -13.25
N PHE A 98 2.57 -4.85 -13.17
CA PHE A 98 3.01 -6.19 -13.56
C PHE A 98 2.54 -6.56 -14.96
N ASN A 99 1.35 -6.11 -15.36
CA ASN A 99 0.71 -6.48 -16.60
C ASN A 99 0.90 -5.43 -17.70
N VAL A 100 0.62 -5.84 -18.93
CA VAL A 100 0.81 -5.00 -20.10
C VAL A 100 -0.43 -4.15 -20.42
N ASP A 101 -1.60 -4.64 -20.05
CA ASP A 101 -2.88 -3.99 -20.32
C ASP A 101 -3.65 -3.69 -19.03
N VAL A 102 -4.62 -2.78 -19.16
CA VAL A 102 -5.40 -2.23 -18.03
C VAL A 102 -6.26 -3.29 -17.37
N ASP A 103 -6.89 -4.15 -18.16
CA ASP A 103 -7.83 -5.13 -17.63
C ASP A 103 -7.10 -6.19 -16.81
N SER A 104 -5.98 -6.70 -17.32
CA SER A 104 -5.13 -7.66 -16.62
C SER A 104 -4.53 -7.07 -15.34
N GLU A 105 -4.17 -5.79 -15.34
CA GLU A 105 -3.63 -5.13 -14.15
C GLU A 105 -4.68 -4.97 -13.05
N ILE A 106 -5.91 -4.61 -13.41
CA ILE A 106 -7.02 -4.53 -12.46
C ILE A 106 -7.38 -5.93 -11.96
N ALA A 107 -7.48 -6.90 -12.88
CA ALA A 107 -7.81 -8.29 -12.55
C ALA A 107 -6.77 -8.93 -11.61
N PHE A 108 -5.48 -8.60 -11.76
CA PHE A 108 -4.39 -9.17 -10.98
C PHE A 108 -4.61 -9.07 -9.46
N GLY A 109 -5.05 -7.90 -8.98
CA GLY A 109 -5.36 -7.73 -7.55
C GLY A 109 -6.55 -8.57 -7.09
N ILE A 110 -7.55 -8.72 -7.95
CA ILE A 110 -8.77 -9.48 -7.67
C ILE A 110 -8.49 -10.99 -7.71
N GLU A 111 -7.68 -11.43 -8.68
CA GLU A 111 -7.26 -12.84 -8.81
C GLU A 111 -6.46 -13.32 -7.59
N ASN A 112 -5.62 -12.48 -7.04
CA ASN A 112 -4.86 -12.79 -5.81
C ASN A 112 -5.77 -13.05 -4.59
N ALA A 113 -7.00 -12.55 -4.61
CA ALA A 113 -8.01 -12.85 -3.59
C ALA A 113 -8.78 -14.16 -3.84
N ALA A 114 -8.42 -14.92 -4.90
CA ALA A 114 -9.01 -16.21 -5.26
C ALA A 114 -10.55 -16.19 -5.35
N VAL A 115 -11.13 -15.09 -5.86
CA VAL A 115 -12.58 -14.96 -6.03
C VAL A 115 -13.07 -15.76 -7.25
N PRO A 116 -14.36 -16.19 -7.29
CA PRO A 116 -14.95 -16.84 -8.45
C PRO A 116 -14.89 -15.94 -9.71
N PRO A 117 -14.82 -16.55 -10.93
CA PRO A 117 -14.72 -15.79 -12.18
C PRO A 117 -15.84 -14.76 -12.40
N GLU A 118 -17.06 -15.07 -12.01
CA GLU A 118 -18.21 -14.16 -12.13
C GLU A 118 -18.02 -12.91 -11.25
N GLU A 119 -17.53 -13.12 -10.03
CA GLU A 119 -17.24 -12.02 -9.10
C GLU A 119 -16.04 -11.19 -9.57
N LEU A 120 -15.03 -11.82 -10.17
CA LEU A 120 -13.90 -11.13 -10.77
C LEU A 120 -14.39 -10.17 -11.87
N HIS A 121 -15.20 -10.65 -12.80
CA HIS A 121 -15.76 -9.82 -13.86
C HIS A 121 -16.59 -8.66 -13.30
N ARG A 122 -17.45 -8.94 -12.34
CA ARG A 122 -18.28 -7.92 -11.68
C ARG A 122 -17.42 -6.81 -11.03
N ARG A 123 -16.36 -7.19 -10.33
CA ARG A 123 -15.45 -6.22 -9.67
C ARG A 123 -14.65 -5.43 -10.69
N LEU A 124 -14.15 -6.07 -11.74
CA LEU A 124 -13.44 -5.41 -12.82
C LEU A 124 -14.31 -4.33 -13.48
N GLU A 125 -15.52 -4.69 -13.90
CA GLU A 125 -16.48 -3.76 -14.51
C GLU A 125 -16.82 -2.59 -13.57
N ASN A 126 -17.09 -2.89 -12.30
CA ASN A 126 -17.37 -1.86 -11.29
C ASN A 126 -16.18 -0.91 -11.12
N THR A 127 -14.95 -1.43 -11.12
CA THR A 127 -13.73 -0.62 -10.99
C THR A 127 -13.57 0.32 -12.18
N LEU A 128 -13.79 -0.17 -13.42
CA LEU A 128 -13.73 0.64 -14.62
C LEU A 128 -14.74 1.81 -14.60
N ASP A 129 -15.92 1.56 -14.05
CA ASP A 129 -16.98 2.56 -13.94
C ASP A 129 -16.70 3.58 -12.84
N VAL A 130 -16.38 3.13 -11.63
CA VAL A 130 -16.08 4.00 -10.47
C VAL A 130 -14.92 4.95 -10.76
N LEU A 131 -13.90 4.46 -11.47
CA LEU A 131 -12.73 5.25 -11.82
C LEU A 131 -12.89 6.04 -13.13
N HIS A 132 -14.00 5.87 -13.82
CA HIS A 132 -14.25 6.48 -15.14
C HIS A 132 -13.19 6.16 -16.18
N ILE A 133 -12.59 4.96 -16.12
CA ILE A 133 -11.50 4.50 -17.01
C ILE A 133 -11.93 3.46 -18.04
N ARG A 134 -13.22 3.19 -18.22
CA ARG A 134 -13.74 2.25 -19.22
C ARG A 134 -13.20 2.51 -20.63
N HIS A 135 -12.89 3.74 -20.98
CA HIS A 135 -12.27 4.11 -22.25
C HIS A 135 -10.82 3.60 -22.43
N LEU A 136 -10.21 3.09 -21.36
CA LEU A 136 -8.87 2.50 -21.35
C LEU A 136 -8.89 0.97 -21.43
N GLN A 137 -10.07 0.35 -21.38
CA GLN A 137 -10.24 -1.10 -21.45
C GLN A 137 -9.54 -1.69 -22.68
N GLY A 138 -8.82 -2.80 -22.51
CA GLY A 138 -8.03 -3.44 -23.55
C GLY A 138 -6.80 -2.65 -24.03
N ARG A 139 -6.48 -1.51 -23.40
CA ARG A 139 -5.33 -0.70 -23.80
C ARG A 139 -4.08 -1.03 -23.03
N ASN A 140 -2.93 -0.88 -23.73
CA ASN A 140 -1.62 -1.04 -23.12
C ASN A 140 -1.35 0.05 -22.07
N ILE A 141 -0.95 -0.33 -20.87
CA ILE A 141 -0.63 0.55 -19.73
C ILE A 141 0.53 1.49 -20.04
N PHE A 142 1.52 1.02 -20.82
CA PHE A 142 2.73 1.79 -21.14
C PHE A 142 2.51 2.84 -22.21
N GLY A 143 1.30 2.98 -22.76
CA GLY A 143 0.91 4.06 -23.68
C GLY A 143 0.99 5.44 -23.01
N ARG A 144 1.33 6.49 -23.81
CA ARG A 144 1.55 7.86 -23.28
C ARG A 144 0.34 8.46 -22.53
N LYS A 145 -0.89 8.08 -22.87
CA LYS A 145 -2.13 8.60 -22.27
C LYS A 145 -2.60 7.81 -21.05
N THR A 146 -2.13 6.58 -20.88
CA THR A 146 -2.57 5.67 -19.81
C THR A 146 -1.78 5.89 -18.51
N LYS A 147 -0.60 6.52 -18.59
CA LYS A 147 0.36 6.64 -17.49
C LYS A 147 -0.09 7.49 -16.30
N SER A 148 -1.05 8.38 -16.50
CA SER A 148 -1.49 9.33 -15.46
C SER A 148 -2.75 8.89 -14.69
N CYS A 149 -3.47 7.88 -15.16
CA CYS A 149 -4.77 7.51 -14.59
C CYS A 149 -4.78 6.22 -13.76
N LEU A 150 -3.74 5.39 -13.84
CA LEU A 150 -3.76 4.03 -13.29
C LEU A 150 -2.95 3.83 -12.00
N CYS A 151 -2.72 4.85 -11.20
CA CYS A 151 -2.32 4.63 -9.81
C CYS A 151 -3.53 4.22 -8.99
N VAL A 152 -4.08 3.07 -9.31
CA VAL A 152 -5.22 2.55 -8.59
C VAL A 152 -4.80 1.30 -7.85
N CYS A 153 -4.69 1.43 -6.55
CA CYS A 153 -4.78 0.28 -5.68
C CYS A 153 -6.24 -0.19 -5.74
N VAL A 154 -6.50 -1.23 -6.50
CA VAL A 154 -7.79 -1.92 -6.47
C VAL A 154 -7.81 -2.75 -5.20
N CYS A 155 -7.99 -2.09 -4.08
CA CYS A 155 -8.25 -2.76 -2.82
C CYS A 155 -9.68 -3.31 -2.85
N ASN A 156 -9.85 -4.53 -2.39
CA ASN A 156 -11.11 -5.26 -2.30
C ASN A 156 -12.04 -4.70 -1.21
N GLU A 157 -12.47 -3.48 -1.30
CA GLU A 157 -13.19 -2.64 -0.34
C GLU A 157 -12.29 -1.58 0.28
N PRO A 158 -12.84 -0.42 0.70
CA PRO A 158 -12.04 0.73 1.12
C PRO A 158 -11.21 0.43 2.35
N GLY A 159 -10.10 -0.20 2.12
CA GLY A 159 -9.03 -0.36 3.08
C GLY A 159 -8.19 0.92 3.17
N TYR A 160 -7.15 0.89 3.94
CA TYR A 160 -6.24 2.00 4.12
C TYR A 160 -5.35 2.19 2.89
N LEU A 161 -5.19 3.42 2.44
CA LEU A 161 -4.28 3.79 1.38
C LEU A 161 -3.02 4.41 1.99
N SER A 162 -1.87 3.78 1.80
CA SER A 162 -0.61 4.43 2.12
C SER A 162 0.07 4.93 0.85
N VAL A 163 0.53 6.17 0.87
CA VAL A 163 1.29 6.78 -0.23
C VAL A 163 2.70 7.05 0.28
N GLY A 164 3.69 6.46 -0.37
CA GLY A 164 5.09 6.59 -0.03
C GLY A 164 5.84 7.59 -0.88
#